data_6f1ded651baa9df61e6a0cdb20889e45
#
_entry.id   6f1ded651baa9df61e6a0cdb20889e45
#
_cell.length_a   1.000
_cell.length_b   1.000
_cell.length_c   1.000
_cell.angle_alpha   90.00
_cell.angle_beta   90.00
_cell.angle_gamma   90.00
#
_symmetry.space_group_name_H-M   'P 1'
#
loop_
_entity.id
_entity.type
_entity.pdbx_description
1 polymer ?
#
loop_
_entity_poly.entity_id
_entity_poly.type
_entity_poly.pdbx_seq_one_letter_code
_entity_poly.pdbx_strand_id
1 'polypeptide(L)' 'MARRPKNLNIDEMISNKEAEIAELSEALKTAKSELKQLKEDKLLADSQRIMDALAASGKSVDDVINMINQ' A
#
# COMPACT_ATOMS: atom_id res chain seq x y z
N MET A 1 -0.23 11.22 47.34
CA MET A 1 -0.18 11.02 46.98
C MET A 1 0.28 10.50 46.53
N ALA A 2 0.54 10.43 46.47
CA ALA A 2 0.92 10.08 46.01
C ALA A 2 1.37 9.62 45.53
N ARG A 3 1.51 9.08 45.56
CA ARG A 3 1.90 8.49 45.16
C ARG A 3 2.23 8.27 44.20
N ARG A 4 2.87 8.44 44.21
CA ARG A 4 3.15 8.41 42.99
C ARG A 4 4.46 7.92 42.71
N PRO A 5 4.79 6.82 43.17
CA PRO A 5 5.90 6.11 42.63
C PRO A 5 5.66 5.90 41.20
N LYS A 6 4.43 6.15 40.93
CA LYS A 6 4.04 5.99 39.61
C LYS A 6 4.53 7.05 38.70
N ASN A 7 5.12 8.11 39.20
CA ASN A 7 5.69 9.11 38.34
C ASN A 7 6.79 8.52 37.48
N LEU A 8 7.56 7.64 38.08
CA LEU A 8 8.57 6.95 37.32
C LEU A 8 7.94 6.16 36.21
N ASN A 9 6.84 5.52 36.54
CA ASN A 9 6.13 4.74 35.57
C ASN A 9 5.54 5.59 34.47
N ILE A 10 5.16 6.82 34.80
CA ILE A 10 4.61 7.73 33.80
C ILE A 10 5.65 8.06 32.76
N ASP A 11 6.87 8.34 33.19
CA ASP A 11 7.95 8.62 32.22
C ASP A 11 8.21 7.41 31.33
N GLU A 12 8.20 6.23 31.94
CA GLU A 12 8.37 5.00 31.18
C GLU A 12 7.21 4.80 30.20
N MET A 13 6.02 5.09 30.68
CA MET A 13 4.83 4.94 29.85
C MET A 13 4.88 5.87 28.65
N ILE A 14 5.33 7.11 28.88
CA ILE A 14 5.48 8.06 27.80
C ILE A 14 6.51 7.55 26.79
N SER A 15 7.64 7.08 27.29
CA SER A 15 8.70 6.56 26.46
C SER A 15 8.22 5.36 25.65
N ASN A 16 7.47 4.48 26.30
CA ASN A 16 6.92 3.31 25.63
C ASN A 16 5.92 3.69 24.54
N LYS A 17 5.11 4.71 24.81
CA LYS A 17 4.15 5.16 23.82
C LYS A 17 4.84 5.83 22.64
N GLU A 18 5.90 6.56 22.92
CA GLU A 18 6.67 7.17 21.84
C GLU A 18 7.29 6.10 20.94
N ALA A 19 7.77 5.02 21.55
CA ALA A 19 8.33 3.91 20.79
C ALA A 19 7.23 3.21 19.99
N GLU A 20 6.06 3.04 20.59
CA GLU A 20 4.91 2.46 19.91
C GLU A 20 4.51 3.27 18.69
N ILE A 21 4.46 4.59 18.87
CA ILE A 21 4.11 5.48 17.77
C ILE A 21 5.12 5.37 16.64
N ALA A 22 6.40 5.30 16.98
CA ALA A 22 7.44 5.15 15.98
C ALA A 22 7.27 3.85 15.21
N GLU A 23 6.97 2.77 15.93
CA GLU A 23 6.75 1.47 15.30
C GLU A 23 5.53 1.49 14.39
N LEU A 24 4.45 2.09 14.86
CA LEU A 24 3.23 2.18 14.08
C LEU A 24 3.41 3.04 12.85
N SER A 25 4.17 4.12 12.99
CA SER A 25 4.45 4.99 11.85
C SER A 25 5.25 4.25 10.79
N GLU A 26 6.22 3.46 11.24
CA GLU A 26 7.04 2.68 10.31
C GLU A 26 6.20 1.60 9.66
N ALA A 27 5.34 0.94 10.42
CA ALA A 27 4.47 -0.10 9.90
C ALA A 27 3.50 0.49 8.88
N LEU A 28 2.97 1.68 9.17
CA LEU A 28 2.07 2.35 8.25
C LEU A 28 2.78 2.70 6.94
N LYS A 29 3.99 3.21 7.05
CA LYS A 29 4.78 3.56 5.89
C LYS A 29 5.04 2.34 5.01
N THR A 30 5.39 1.23 5.66
CA THR A 30 5.64 -0.02 4.95
C THR A 30 4.37 -0.52 4.27
N ALA A 31 3.24 -0.48 4.99
CA ALA A 31 1.97 -0.94 4.44
C ALA A 31 1.55 -0.10 3.23
N LYS A 32 1.76 1.21 3.29
CA LYS A 32 1.45 2.09 2.18
C LYS A 32 2.30 1.77 0.96
N SER A 33 3.58 1.49 1.21
CA SER A 33 4.50 1.13 0.14
C SER A 33 4.09 -0.20 -0.50
N GLU A 34 3.71 -1.16 0.32
CA GLU A 34 3.25 -2.45 -0.16
C GLU A 34 1.97 -2.33 -0.95
N LEU A 35 1.05 -1.49 -0.50
CA LEU A 35 -0.19 -1.27 -1.22
C LEU A 35 0.08 -0.68 -2.60
N LYS A 36 0.97 0.29 -2.66
CA LYS A 36 1.36 0.90 -3.93
C LYS A 36 1.92 -0.15 -4.87
N GLN A 37 2.79 -1.01 -4.35
CA GLN A 37 3.39 -2.06 -5.16
C GLN A 37 2.34 -3.04 -5.67
N LEU A 38 1.39 -3.41 -4.81
CA LEU A 38 0.33 -4.32 -5.21
C LEU A 38 -0.55 -3.72 -6.29
N LYS A 39 -0.82 -2.41 -6.20
CA LYS A 39 -1.61 -1.74 -7.22
C LYS A 39 -0.88 -1.72 -8.55
N GLU A 40 0.43 -1.51 -8.52
CA GLU A 40 1.25 -1.55 -9.72
C GLU A 40 1.28 -2.96 -10.31
N ASP A 41 1.42 -3.96 -9.45
CA ASP A 41 1.43 -5.35 -9.88
C ASP A 41 0.10 -5.72 -10.53
N LYS A 42 -1.00 -5.26 -9.94
CA LYS A 42 -2.31 -5.52 -10.49
C LYS A 42 -2.46 -4.88 -11.87
N LEU A 43 -1.99 -3.66 -12.01
CA LEU A 43 -2.05 -2.97 -13.29
C LEU A 43 -1.28 -3.74 -14.36
N LEU A 44 -0.08 -4.23 -14.00
CA LEU A 44 0.72 -5.00 -14.93
C LEU A 44 0.03 -6.31 -15.31
N ALA A 45 -0.55 -6.98 -14.31
CA ALA A 45 -1.26 -8.23 -14.57
C ALA A 45 -2.47 -8.01 -15.48
N ASP A 46 -3.23 -6.94 -15.22
CA ASP A 46 -4.39 -6.62 -16.04
C ASP A 46 -3.96 -6.26 -17.47
N SER A 47 -2.86 -5.50 -17.59
CA SER A 47 -2.32 -5.15 -18.90
C SER A 47 -1.92 -6.40 -19.67
N GLN A 48 -1.28 -7.35 -18.99
CA GLN A 48 -0.87 -8.59 -19.64
C GLN A 48 -2.07 -9.39 -20.10
N ARG A 49 -3.12 -9.43 -19.30
CA ARG A 49 -4.35 -10.12 -19.68
C ARG A 49 -4.97 -9.50 -20.92
N ILE A 50 -4.96 -8.19 -20.99
CA ILE A 50 -5.48 -7.47 -22.15
C ILE A 50 -4.65 -7.80 -23.38
N MET A 51 -3.33 -7.77 -23.25
CA MET A 51 -2.43 -8.07 -24.35
C MET A 51 -2.61 -9.51 -24.85
N ASP A 52 -2.77 -10.44 -23.89
CA ASP A 52 -3.00 -11.84 -24.26
C ASP A 52 -4.31 -12.00 -25.01
N ALA A 53 -5.35 -11.31 -24.57
CA ALA A 53 -6.64 -11.36 -25.22
C ALA A 53 -6.57 -10.76 -26.64
N LEU A 54 -5.81 -9.67 -26.78
CA LEU A 54 -5.62 -9.07 -28.09
C LEU A 54 -4.92 -10.01 -29.05
N ALA A 55 -3.87 -10.67 -28.56
CA ALA A 55 -3.12 -11.61 -29.37
C ALA A 55 -4.02 -12.76 -29.81
N ALA A 56 -4.86 -13.24 -28.90
CA ALA A 56 -5.77 -14.34 -29.21
C ALA A 56 -6.84 -13.93 -30.21
N SER A 57 -7.27 -12.66 -30.16
CA SER A 57 -8.34 -12.19 -31.05
C SER A 57 -7.83 -11.76 -32.42
N GLY A 58 -6.51 -11.60 -32.57
CA GLY A 58 -5.94 -11.13 -33.81
C GLY A 58 -6.07 -9.63 -34.05
N LYS A 59 -6.53 -8.91 -33.02
CA LYS A 59 -6.67 -7.46 -33.13
C LYS A 59 -5.43 -6.77 -32.57
N SER A 60 -5.20 -5.57 -33.07
CA SER A 60 -4.08 -4.75 -32.61
C SER A 60 -4.56 -3.80 -31.52
N VAL A 61 -3.59 -3.20 -30.84
CA VAL A 61 -3.89 -2.19 -29.82
C VAL A 61 -4.63 -1.02 -30.48
N ASP A 62 -4.22 -0.64 -31.67
CA ASP A 62 -4.86 0.46 -32.39
C ASP A 62 -6.33 0.16 -32.70
N ASP A 63 -6.61 -1.09 -33.08
CA ASP A 63 -7.98 -1.51 -33.33
C ASP A 63 -8.86 -1.31 -32.12
N VAL A 64 -8.35 -1.69 -30.94
CA VAL A 64 -9.10 -1.58 -29.70
C VAL A 64 -9.29 -0.11 -29.33
N ILE A 65 -8.25 0.69 -29.49
CA ILE A 65 -8.33 2.12 -29.19
C ILE A 65 -9.39 2.77 -30.08
N ASN A 66 -9.42 2.42 -31.34
CA ASN A 66 -10.42 2.94 -32.25
C ASN A 66 -11.82 2.54 -31.84
N MET A 67 -12.01 1.32 -31.37
CA MET A 67 -13.31 0.86 -30.91
C MET A 67 -13.77 1.64 -29.68
N ILE A 68 -12.85 1.94 -28.77
CA ILE A 68 -13.18 2.66 -27.55
C ILE A 68 -13.52 4.12 -27.86
N ASN A 69 -12.87 4.70 -28.84
CA ASN A 69 -13.02 6.11 -29.16
C ASN A 69 -14.19 6.42 -30.11
N GLN A 70 -14.94 5.43 -30.49
CA GLN A 70 -16.09 5.64 -31.36
C GLN A 70 -17.33 6.15 -30.64
#